data_c8331cce7ca1c4b9074096df1135902d
#
_entry.id   c8331cce7ca1c4b9074096df1135902d
#
_cell.length_a   1.000
_cell.length_b   1.000
_cell.length_c   1.000
_cell.angle_alpha   90.00
_cell.angle_beta   90.00
_cell.angle_gamma   90.00
#
_symmetry.space_group_name_H-M   'P 1'
#
loop_
_entity.id
_entity.type
_entity.pdbx_description
1 polymer ?
#
loop_
_entity_poly.entity_id
_entity_poly.type
_entity_poly.pdbx_seq_one_letter_code
_entity_poly.pdbx_strand_id
1 'polypeptide(L)'
;GFLNAYMDEFPGYYKTADAGFIDADGYVFVMSRTDDIINVAGHRLSTGAMEEVLADHPDVAECAVLGVEDALKGQVPVGFLVLNAGVERDPEEIIKEVIQSVRDRIGPVASFKTATVVKRLPKTRSGKILRGTIQKIADNKEYKVPATIDDPTILGEMEDALVGIGYAKARK
;
A
#
# COMPACT_ATOMS: atom_id res chain seq x y z
N GLY A 1 -22.37 3.46 -4.91
CA GLY A 1 -22.45 4.86 -5.27
C GLY A 1 -21.96 5.78 -4.15
N PHE A 2 -22.07 7.10 -4.36
CA PHE A 2 -21.60 8.13 -3.44
C PHE A 2 -22.10 7.95 -2.01
N LEU A 3 -23.40 7.72 -1.82
CA LEU A 3 -23.99 7.54 -0.49
C LEU A 3 -23.29 6.42 0.28
N ASN A 4 -23.18 5.24 -0.30
CA ASN A 4 -22.54 4.09 0.38
C ASN A 4 -21.06 4.33 0.69
N ALA A 5 -20.37 5.15 -0.10
CA ALA A 5 -18.95 5.39 0.10
C ALA A 5 -18.68 6.42 1.22
N TYR A 6 -19.59 7.39 1.40
CA TYR A 6 -19.29 8.58 2.19
C TYR A 6 -20.32 8.95 3.27
N MET A 7 -21.53 8.39 3.21
CA MET A 7 -22.64 8.84 4.07
C MET A 7 -23.29 7.73 4.90
N ASP A 8 -23.12 6.46 4.52
CA ASP A 8 -23.86 5.35 5.16
C ASP A 8 -23.27 4.95 6.53
N GLU A 9 -21.94 5.06 6.70
CA GLU A 9 -21.29 4.60 7.92
C GLU A 9 -21.59 5.52 9.12
N PHE A 10 -21.72 6.83 8.87
CA PHE A 10 -22.02 7.84 9.89
C PHE A 10 -23.17 8.71 9.42
N PRO A 11 -24.44 8.37 9.76
CA PRO A 11 -25.60 9.14 9.31
C PRO A 11 -25.50 10.63 9.68
N GLY A 12 -25.67 11.51 8.70
CA GLY A 12 -25.56 12.96 8.87
C GLY A 12 -24.14 13.53 8.76
N TYR A 13 -23.12 12.70 8.60
CA TYR A 13 -21.73 13.13 8.45
C TYR A 13 -21.12 12.60 7.15
N TYR A 14 -20.27 13.41 6.55
CA TYR A 14 -19.46 13.00 5.40
C TYR A 14 -18.17 12.33 5.88
N LYS A 15 -17.95 11.07 5.49
CA LYS A 15 -16.73 10.32 5.78
C LYS A 15 -15.61 10.78 4.87
N THR A 16 -14.65 11.55 5.38
CA THR A 16 -13.46 11.98 4.62
C THR A 16 -12.47 10.86 4.42
N ALA A 17 -12.52 9.83 5.26
CA ALA A 17 -11.53 8.76 5.39
C ALA A 17 -10.15 9.27 5.84
N ASP A 18 -10.11 10.40 6.55
CA ASP A 18 -8.92 10.91 7.20
C ASP A 18 -8.94 10.57 8.69
N ALA A 19 -7.76 10.29 9.26
CA ALA A 19 -7.55 10.14 10.69
C ALA A 19 -6.84 11.37 11.23
N GLY A 20 -7.35 11.92 12.33
CA GLY A 20 -6.79 13.11 12.94
C GLY A 20 -7.30 13.30 14.37
N PHE A 21 -6.94 14.42 14.96
CA PHE A 21 -7.44 14.85 16.24
C PHE A 21 -7.63 16.38 16.27
N ILE A 22 -8.43 16.83 17.23
CA ILE A 22 -8.61 18.24 17.51
C ILE A 22 -7.97 18.49 18.88
N ASP A 23 -7.11 19.49 19.00
CA ASP A 23 -6.49 19.85 20.27
C ASP A 23 -7.43 20.70 21.15
N ALA A 24 -6.95 21.06 22.34
CA ALA A 24 -7.71 21.85 23.30
C ALA A 24 -8.05 23.27 22.81
N ASP A 25 -7.27 23.80 21.87
CA ASP A 25 -7.44 25.13 21.29
C ASP A 25 -8.33 25.11 20.02
N GLY A 26 -8.76 23.92 19.59
CA GLY A 26 -9.66 23.73 18.45
C GLY A 26 -8.94 23.58 17.09
N TYR A 27 -7.61 23.42 17.07
CA TYR A 27 -6.88 23.15 15.85
C TYR A 27 -7.06 21.69 15.42
N VAL A 28 -7.26 21.48 14.12
CA VAL A 28 -7.44 20.16 13.52
C VAL A 28 -6.10 19.68 12.95
N PHE A 29 -5.65 18.52 13.42
CA PHE A 29 -4.45 17.84 12.93
C PHE A 29 -4.86 16.61 12.13
N VAL A 30 -4.62 16.62 10.82
CA VAL A 30 -4.82 15.46 9.95
C VAL A 30 -3.53 14.68 9.90
N MET A 31 -3.55 13.45 10.42
CA MET A 31 -2.35 12.61 10.58
C MET A 31 -2.12 11.69 9.38
N SER A 32 -3.17 11.10 8.86
CA SER A 32 -3.10 10.14 7.75
C SER A 32 -4.51 9.84 7.23
N ARG A 33 -4.59 9.10 6.15
CA ARG A 33 -5.85 8.47 5.75
C ARG A 33 -6.10 7.22 6.58
N THR A 34 -7.36 6.90 6.81
CA THR A 34 -7.75 5.68 7.55
C THR A 34 -7.46 4.41 6.75
N ASP A 35 -7.47 4.50 5.41
CA ASP A 35 -7.13 3.43 4.48
C ASP A 35 -5.61 3.22 4.28
N ASP A 36 -4.78 4.17 4.76
CA ASP A 36 -3.32 4.08 4.76
C ASP A 36 -2.77 3.53 6.09
N ILE A 37 -3.64 3.10 7.00
CA ILE A 37 -3.25 2.47 8.26
C ILE A 37 -3.49 0.97 8.17
N ILE A 38 -2.45 0.21 8.47
CA ILE A 38 -2.52 -1.25 8.59
C ILE A 38 -2.45 -1.68 10.05
N ASN A 39 -3.11 -2.78 10.37
CA ASN A 39 -3.11 -3.35 11.73
C ASN A 39 -2.28 -4.63 11.75
N VAL A 40 -1.06 -4.52 12.25
CA VAL A 40 -0.11 -5.63 12.36
C VAL A 40 -0.06 -6.10 13.81
N ALA A 41 -0.65 -7.25 14.11
CA ALA A 41 -0.67 -7.84 15.46
C ALA A 41 -1.14 -6.84 16.55
N GLY A 42 -2.15 -6.02 16.24
CA GLY A 42 -2.69 -5.00 17.15
C GLY A 42 -2.00 -3.63 17.07
N HIS A 43 -0.88 -3.50 16.37
CA HIS A 43 -0.20 -2.22 16.15
C HIS A 43 -0.74 -1.53 14.90
N ARG A 44 -1.17 -0.28 15.05
CA ARG A 44 -1.61 0.56 13.94
C ARG A 44 -0.41 1.29 13.34
N LEU A 45 -0.07 0.95 12.11
CA LEU A 45 1.12 1.44 11.41
C LEU A 45 0.72 2.18 10.15
N SER A 46 1.38 3.30 9.88
CA SER A 46 1.19 4.08 8.66
C SER A 46 1.95 3.44 7.50
N THR A 47 1.25 3.16 6.41
CA THR A 47 1.90 2.75 5.16
C THR A 47 2.73 3.89 4.59
N GLY A 48 2.27 5.14 4.74
CA GLY A 48 3.00 6.33 4.29
C GLY A 48 4.37 6.48 4.96
N ALA A 49 4.47 6.19 6.26
CA ALA A 49 5.77 6.22 6.96
C ALA A 49 6.74 5.15 6.40
N MET A 50 6.22 3.99 6.00
CA MET A 50 7.05 2.97 5.35
C MET A 50 7.44 3.41 3.93
N GLU A 51 6.50 3.96 3.17
CA GLU A 51 6.75 4.48 1.82
C GLU A 51 7.81 5.59 1.82
N GLU A 52 7.82 6.46 2.83
CA GLU A 52 8.86 7.49 3.00
C GLU A 52 10.25 6.84 3.14
N VAL A 53 10.36 5.77 3.93
CA VAL A 53 11.62 5.03 4.08
C VAL A 53 12.06 4.38 2.77
N LEU A 54 11.12 3.79 2.02
CA LEU A 54 11.40 3.16 0.74
C LEU A 54 11.83 4.19 -0.32
N ALA A 55 11.17 5.35 -0.34
CA ALA A 55 11.43 6.42 -1.29
C ALA A 55 12.81 7.10 -1.08
N ASP A 56 13.37 7.02 0.12
CA ASP A 56 14.71 7.52 0.41
C ASP A 56 15.82 6.66 -0.21
N HIS A 57 15.49 5.45 -0.70
CA HIS A 57 16.49 4.60 -1.34
C HIS A 57 16.86 5.13 -2.73
N PRO A 58 18.16 5.29 -3.05
CA PRO A 58 18.61 5.97 -4.27
C PRO A 58 18.16 5.29 -5.58
N ASP A 59 17.92 3.98 -5.55
CA ASP A 59 17.51 3.21 -6.72
C ASP A 59 15.98 3.15 -6.92
N VAL A 60 15.19 3.68 -5.97
CA VAL A 60 13.73 3.63 -6.01
C VAL A 60 13.17 4.93 -6.61
N ALA A 61 12.43 4.79 -7.72
CA ALA A 61 11.72 5.89 -8.38
C ALA A 61 10.34 6.13 -7.78
N GLU A 62 9.62 5.04 -7.51
CA GLU A 62 8.28 5.05 -6.91
C GLU A 62 8.12 3.83 -6.01
N CYS A 63 7.28 3.96 -5.00
CA CYS A 63 6.92 2.84 -4.15
C CYS A 63 5.47 2.92 -3.69
N ALA A 64 4.96 1.78 -3.23
CA ALA A 64 3.70 1.68 -2.52
C ALA A 64 3.82 0.60 -1.45
N VAL A 65 3.20 0.84 -0.30
CA VAL A 65 3.04 -0.17 0.75
C VAL A 65 1.56 -0.37 1.01
N LEU A 66 1.14 -1.61 1.16
CA LEU A 66 -0.23 -1.93 1.54
C LEU A 66 -0.28 -3.09 2.52
N GLY A 67 -1.34 -3.13 3.32
CA GLY A 67 -1.61 -4.25 4.23
C GLY A 67 -2.27 -5.38 3.47
N VAL A 68 -1.69 -6.58 3.56
CA VAL A 68 -2.26 -7.81 3.01
C VAL A 68 -2.71 -8.69 4.18
N GLU A 69 -3.80 -9.41 4.03
CA GLU A 69 -4.34 -10.29 5.07
C GLU A 69 -3.35 -11.37 5.49
N ASP A 70 -3.19 -11.52 6.79
CA ASP A 70 -2.36 -12.55 7.43
C ASP A 70 -3.14 -13.23 8.54
N ALA A 71 -3.13 -14.57 8.56
CA ALA A 71 -3.94 -15.36 9.48
C ALA A 71 -3.56 -15.18 10.96
N LEU A 72 -2.32 -14.79 11.26
CA LEU A 72 -1.83 -14.65 12.63
C LEU A 72 -1.78 -13.19 13.09
N LYS A 73 -1.47 -12.27 12.18
CA LYS A 73 -1.20 -10.86 12.50
C LYS A 73 -2.32 -9.91 12.10
N GLY A 74 -3.38 -10.43 11.47
CA GLY A 74 -4.44 -9.66 10.87
C GLY A 74 -4.01 -9.10 9.52
N GLN A 75 -2.98 -8.27 9.50
CA GLN A 75 -2.35 -7.77 8.27
C GLN A 75 -0.83 -7.78 8.39
N VAL A 76 -0.17 -7.86 7.25
CA VAL A 76 1.28 -7.63 7.10
C VAL A 76 1.53 -6.64 5.96
N PRO A 77 2.53 -5.76 6.08
CA PRO A 77 2.88 -4.84 5.01
C PRO A 77 3.62 -5.57 3.89
N VAL A 78 3.25 -5.24 2.66
CA VAL A 78 3.93 -5.68 1.43
C VAL A 78 4.31 -4.44 0.63
N GLY A 79 5.58 -4.35 0.23
CA GLY A 79 6.12 -3.25 -0.55
C GLY A 79 6.18 -3.55 -2.05
N PHE A 80 5.92 -2.53 -2.85
CA PHE A 80 6.09 -2.55 -4.30
C PHE A 80 7.05 -1.43 -4.67
N LEU A 81 8.09 -1.76 -5.43
CA LEU A 81 9.15 -0.84 -5.81
C LEU A 81 9.17 -0.71 -7.33
N VAL A 82 9.22 0.52 -7.81
CA VAL A 82 9.59 0.82 -9.20
C VAL A 82 10.98 1.41 -9.15
N LEU A 83 11.92 0.79 -9.85
CA LEU A 83 13.31 1.24 -9.84
C LEU A 83 13.53 2.38 -10.82
N ASN A 84 14.54 3.20 -10.54
CA ASN A 84 15.01 4.24 -11.45
C ASN A 84 15.49 3.64 -12.78
N ALA A 85 15.31 4.38 -13.86
CA ALA A 85 15.82 3.98 -15.17
C ALA A 85 17.36 3.83 -15.12
N GLY A 86 17.86 2.74 -15.68
CA GLY A 86 19.30 2.47 -15.74
C GLY A 86 19.89 1.81 -14.49
N VAL A 87 19.09 1.42 -13.51
CA VAL A 87 19.55 0.59 -12.40
C VAL A 87 19.86 -0.82 -12.94
N GLU A 88 21.13 -1.24 -12.80
CA GLU A 88 21.61 -2.57 -13.22
C GLU A 88 21.88 -3.51 -12.03
N ARG A 89 21.67 -3.03 -10.81
CA ARG A 89 21.82 -3.83 -9.59
C ARG A 89 20.79 -4.94 -9.51
N ASP A 90 21.16 -6.03 -8.83
CA ASP A 90 20.22 -7.11 -8.53
C ASP A 90 19.02 -6.59 -7.71
N PRO A 91 17.78 -6.72 -8.20
CA PRO A 91 16.58 -6.33 -7.47
C PRO A 91 16.50 -6.94 -6.06
N GLU A 92 16.98 -8.15 -5.86
CA GLU A 92 16.97 -8.82 -4.56
C GLU A 92 17.88 -8.13 -3.53
N GLU A 93 18.97 -7.50 -3.96
CA GLU A 93 19.83 -6.70 -3.08
C GLU A 93 19.09 -5.45 -2.64
N ILE A 94 18.45 -4.74 -3.57
CA ILE A 94 17.66 -3.53 -3.29
C ILE A 94 16.50 -3.85 -2.33
N ILE A 95 15.80 -4.96 -2.57
CA ILE A 95 14.71 -5.43 -1.68
C ILE A 95 15.24 -5.65 -0.26
N LYS A 96 16.38 -6.30 -0.10
CA LYS A 96 16.99 -6.52 1.23
C LYS A 96 17.35 -5.21 1.92
N GLU A 97 17.91 -4.25 1.19
CA GLU A 97 18.28 -2.94 1.71
C GLU A 97 17.05 -2.15 2.19
N VAL A 98 15.97 -2.11 1.41
CA VAL A 98 14.75 -1.39 1.82
C VAL A 98 14.05 -2.08 3.00
N ILE A 99 14.03 -3.42 3.05
CA ILE A 99 13.49 -4.16 4.20
C ILE A 99 14.29 -3.83 5.47
N GLN A 100 15.62 -3.82 5.38
CA GLN A 100 16.49 -3.47 6.48
C GLN A 100 16.26 -2.01 6.92
N SER A 101 16.15 -1.08 5.97
CA SER A 101 15.88 0.34 6.26
C SER A 101 14.57 0.55 7.02
N VAL A 102 13.50 -0.14 6.63
CA VAL A 102 12.22 -0.09 7.37
C VAL A 102 12.39 -0.67 8.78
N ARG A 103 13.13 -1.76 8.91
CA ARG A 103 13.41 -2.37 10.22
C ARG A 103 14.19 -1.43 11.14
N ASP A 104 15.16 -0.69 10.60
CA ASP A 104 16.03 0.19 11.39
C ASP A 104 15.33 1.51 11.75
N ARG A 105 14.51 2.07 10.87
CA ARG A 105 13.89 3.38 11.06
C ARG A 105 12.51 3.31 11.72
N ILE A 106 11.71 2.28 11.46
CA ILE A 106 10.36 2.09 12.03
C ILE A 106 10.38 1.03 13.14
N GLY A 107 11.22 0.04 12.98
CA GLY A 107 11.37 -1.05 13.95
C GLY A 107 10.77 -2.38 13.50
N PRO A 108 11.15 -3.49 14.17
CA PRO A 108 10.70 -4.83 13.84
C PRO A 108 9.18 -5.04 14.03
N VAL A 109 8.52 -4.15 14.78
CA VAL A 109 7.06 -4.12 14.98
C VAL A 109 6.31 -3.98 13.65
N ALA A 110 6.90 -3.30 12.66
CA ALA A 110 6.32 -3.15 11.33
C ALA A 110 6.10 -4.49 10.62
N SER A 111 6.89 -5.51 10.96
CA SER A 111 6.86 -6.82 10.29
C SER A 111 7.01 -6.72 8.76
N PHE A 112 7.69 -5.68 8.28
CA PHE A 112 7.94 -5.48 6.85
C PHE A 112 9.02 -6.47 6.40
N LYS A 113 8.59 -7.55 5.74
CA LYS A 113 9.46 -8.68 5.36
C LYS A 113 9.41 -8.99 3.88
N THR A 114 8.46 -8.40 3.16
CA THR A 114 8.18 -8.72 1.76
C THR A 114 8.08 -7.44 0.95
N ALA A 115 8.88 -7.38 -0.10
CA ALA A 115 8.76 -6.38 -1.14
C ALA A 115 9.03 -7.04 -2.50
N THR A 116 8.57 -6.42 -3.57
CA THR A 116 8.82 -6.87 -4.94
C THR A 116 9.04 -5.69 -5.86
N VAL A 117 9.87 -5.89 -6.88
CA VAL A 117 10.08 -4.91 -7.93
C VAL A 117 9.02 -5.11 -9.02
N VAL A 118 8.37 -4.04 -9.41
CA VAL A 118 7.38 -3.99 -10.48
C VAL A 118 7.78 -2.94 -11.50
N LYS A 119 7.33 -3.09 -12.74
CA LYS A 119 7.65 -2.11 -13.80
C LYS A 119 6.96 -0.78 -13.58
N ARG A 120 5.76 -0.79 -13.00
CA ARG A 120 4.90 0.37 -12.75
C ARG A 120 3.85 0.05 -11.71
N LEU A 121 3.27 1.08 -11.12
CA LEU A 121 2.16 0.94 -10.16
C LEU A 121 0.82 1.26 -10.86
N PRO A 122 -0.27 0.55 -10.55
CA PRO A 122 -1.59 0.88 -11.07
C PRO A 122 -2.08 2.19 -10.50
N LYS A 123 -2.40 3.13 -11.39
CA LYS A 123 -2.82 4.49 -11.05
C LYS A 123 -4.13 4.86 -11.74
N THR A 124 -4.83 5.81 -11.15
CA THR A 124 -5.88 6.54 -11.84
C THR A 124 -5.26 7.51 -12.85
N ARG A 125 -6.07 8.01 -13.81
CA ARG A 125 -5.66 9.07 -14.76
C ARG A 125 -5.15 10.34 -14.08
N SER A 126 -5.52 10.57 -12.81
CA SER A 126 -5.02 11.67 -12.00
C SER A 126 -3.74 11.33 -11.21
N GLY A 127 -3.14 10.16 -11.43
CA GLY A 127 -1.88 9.74 -10.81
C GLY A 127 -2.03 9.09 -9.43
N LYS A 128 -3.25 8.88 -8.92
CA LYS A 128 -3.46 8.25 -7.61
C LYS A 128 -3.30 6.74 -7.71
N ILE A 129 -2.43 6.16 -6.85
CA ILE A 129 -2.22 4.71 -6.77
C ILE A 129 -3.48 4.00 -6.29
N LEU A 130 -3.84 2.92 -6.97
CA LEU A 130 -5.03 2.10 -6.70
C LEU A 130 -4.76 1.03 -5.63
N ARG A 131 -4.33 1.44 -4.42
CA ARG A 131 -3.96 0.54 -3.31
C ARG A 131 -5.03 -0.47 -2.99
N GLY A 132 -6.29 -0.04 -2.88
CA GLY A 132 -7.40 -0.93 -2.56
C GLY A 132 -7.68 -2.00 -3.63
N THR A 133 -7.33 -1.75 -4.90
CA THR A 133 -7.44 -2.76 -5.96
C THR A 133 -6.30 -3.78 -5.84
N ILE A 134 -5.06 -3.31 -5.61
CA ILE A 134 -3.90 -4.18 -5.41
C ILE A 134 -4.12 -5.09 -4.19
N GLN A 135 -4.62 -4.53 -3.08
CA GLN A 135 -4.93 -5.28 -1.87
C GLN A 135 -5.94 -6.40 -2.12
N LYS A 136 -7.03 -6.11 -2.85
CA LYS A 136 -8.03 -7.13 -3.19
C LYS A 136 -7.43 -8.25 -4.04
N ILE A 137 -6.53 -7.94 -4.97
CA ILE A 137 -5.80 -8.94 -5.75
C ILE A 137 -4.95 -9.81 -4.81
N ALA A 138 -4.17 -9.18 -3.92
CA ALA A 138 -3.32 -9.87 -2.96
C ALA A 138 -4.11 -10.80 -2.02
N ASP A 139 -5.26 -10.34 -1.55
CA ASP A 139 -6.17 -11.07 -0.66
C ASP A 139 -7.08 -12.09 -1.40
N ASN A 140 -6.92 -12.25 -2.71
CA ASN A 140 -7.78 -13.11 -3.56
C ASN A 140 -9.27 -12.76 -3.49
N LYS A 141 -9.60 -11.49 -3.31
CA LYS A 141 -10.97 -10.96 -3.26
C LYS A 141 -11.45 -10.50 -4.63
N GLU A 142 -12.76 -10.59 -4.83
CA GLU A 142 -13.37 -10.02 -6.03
C GLU A 142 -13.18 -8.51 -6.07
N TYR A 143 -12.83 -8.00 -7.24
CA TYR A 143 -12.72 -6.55 -7.49
C TYR A 143 -13.30 -6.19 -8.86
N LYS A 144 -13.79 -4.97 -8.96
CA LYS A 144 -14.16 -4.36 -10.24
C LYS A 144 -13.01 -3.49 -10.70
N VAL A 145 -12.66 -3.57 -11.97
CA VAL A 145 -11.68 -2.67 -12.58
C VAL A 145 -12.19 -1.24 -12.43
N PRO A 146 -11.46 -0.35 -11.74
CA PRO A 146 -11.89 1.03 -11.55
C PRO A 146 -12.03 1.76 -12.90
N ALA A 147 -13.16 2.40 -13.15
CA ALA A 147 -13.37 3.16 -14.40
C ALA A 147 -12.38 4.34 -14.57
N THR A 148 -11.72 4.74 -13.49
CA THR A 148 -10.72 5.82 -13.45
C THR A 148 -9.30 5.34 -13.70
N ILE A 149 -9.07 4.03 -13.83
CA ILE A 149 -7.73 3.48 -14.08
C ILE A 149 -7.17 4.02 -15.40
N ASP A 150 -5.88 4.34 -15.39
CA ASP A 150 -5.19 4.81 -16.58
C ASP A 150 -5.01 3.68 -17.60
N ASP A 151 -4.39 2.59 -17.18
CA ASP A 151 -4.17 1.40 -18.00
C ASP A 151 -4.59 0.13 -17.21
N PRO A 152 -5.70 -0.54 -17.61
CA PRO A 152 -6.15 -1.72 -16.89
C PRO A 152 -5.26 -2.96 -17.07
N THR A 153 -4.38 -3.00 -18.08
CA THR A 153 -3.49 -4.16 -18.31
C THR A 153 -2.49 -4.36 -17.18
N ILE A 154 -2.16 -3.29 -16.45
CA ILE A 154 -1.26 -3.31 -15.31
C ILE A 154 -1.75 -4.22 -14.16
N LEU A 155 -3.05 -4.46 -14.06
CA LEU A 155 -3.59 -5.32 -13.00
C LEU A 155 -3.15 -6.78 -13.16
N GLY A 156 -2.97 -7.24 -14.41
CA GLY A 156 -2.39 -8.55 -14.69
C GLY A 156 -0.90 -8.62 -14.28
N GLU A 157 -0.13 -7.57 -14.58
CA GLU A 157 1.28 -7.48 -14.17
C GLU A 157 1.42 -7.48 -12.63
N MET A 158 0.52 -6.80 -11.92
CA MET A 158 0.48 -6.81 -10.45
C MET A 158 0.09 -8.18 -9.89
N GLU A 159 -0.85 -8.86 -10.51
CA GLU A 159 -1.25 -10.22 -10.14
C GLU A 159 -0.06 -11.18 -10.26
N ASP A 160 0.65 -11.15 -11.39
CA ASP A 160 1.85 -11.97 -11.61
C ASP A 160 2.93 -11.69 -10.57
N ALA A 161 3.20 -10.43 -10.24
CA ALA A 161 4.15 -10.04 -9.21
C ALA A 161 3.74 -10.57 -7.82
N LEU A 162 2.46 -10.46 -7.46
CA LEU A 162 1.91 -10.96 -6.21
C LEU A 162 1.97 -12.49 -6.11
N VAL A 163 1.68 -13.21 -7.22
CA VAL A 163 1.85 -14.67 -7.29
C VAL A 163 3.31 -15.05 -7.04
N GLY A 164 4.25 -14.30 -7.63
CA GLY A 164 5.68 -14.53 -7.46
C GLY A 164 6.16 -14.45 -6.01
N ILE A 165 5.50 -13.66 -5.18
CA ILE A 165 5.80 -13.52 -3.74
C ILE A 165 4.81 -14.25 -2.82
N GLY A 166 3.91 -15.05 -3.38
CA GLY A 166 3.05 -15.98 -2.64
C GLY A 166 1.74 -15.41 -2.10
N TYR A 167 1.30 -14.22 -2.56
CA TYR A 167 0.09 -13.56 -2.03
C TYR A 167 -1.16 -13.73 -2.90
N ALA A 168 -1.06 -13.80 -4.20
CA ALA A 168 -2.21 -14.02 -5.07
C ALA A 168 -2.22 -15.47 -5.58
N LYS A 169 -3.39 -15.94 -6.03
CA LYS A 169 -3.52 -17.22 -6.74
C LYS A 169 -3.41 -16.96 -8.24
N ALA A 170 -2.59 -17.74 -8.93
CA ALA A 170 -2.54 -17.69 -10.38
C ALA A 170 -3.95 -17.93 -10.97
N ARG A 171 -4.33 -17.12 -11.94
CA ARG A 171 -5.55 -17.36 -12.71
C ARG A 171 -5.42 -18.68 -13.46
N LYS A 172 -6.43 -19.55 -13.33
CA LYS A 172 -6.55 -20.77 -14.11
C LYS A 172 -7.02 -20.45 -15.52
#